data_281d881c914699c631190281ef42da30
#
_entry.id   281d881c914699c631190281ef42da30
#
_cell.length_a   1.000
_cell.length_b   1.000
_cell.length_c   1.000
_cell.angle_alpha   90.00
_cell.angle_beta   90.00
_cell.angle_gamma   90.00
#
_symmetry.space_group_name_H-M   'P 1'
#
loop_
_entity.id
_entity.type
_entity.pdbx_description
1 polymer ?
#
loop_
_entity_poly.entity_id
_entity_poly.type
_entity_poly.pdbx_seq_one_letter_code
_entity_poly.pdbx_strand_id
1 'polypeptide(L)'
;MKRTKIVATIGPSSSSKEVLKDMVLAGMNVCRLNFSHGAYEDHLEVIKNIRSLNDELGLNVAILADLQGPKIRTGEMQKSGVHLEVNEIVTVQTDNVVGNEKVFSINYLRLPKDVNKGELILLDDGKLMLEVIKTDGKKQITCKVIQGGELSSNKGVNFPNTKISMPSLTEKDEQDLSFAIEQDVDWIGLSFVRSARDMIDLKHKISSAGAKAKVIAKIEKPEALECIDDIINESDGI
;
A
#
# COMPACT_ATOMS: atom_id res chain seq x y z
N MET A 1 6.68 -32.47 6.13
CA MET A 1 6.61 -31.04 6.50
C MET A 1 5.90 -30.30 5.37
N LYS A 2 4.83 -29.52 5.67
CA LYS A 2 4.13 -28.72 4.64
C LYS A 2 5.08 -27.62 4.13
N ARG A 3 5.28 -27.52 2.82
CA ARG A 3 6.14 -26.47 2.22
C ARG A 3 5.41 -25.14 2.10
N THR A 4 4.10 -25.16 1.79
CA THR A 4 3.27 -23.97 1.71
C THR A 4 2.98 -23.41 3.09
N LYS A 5 3.20 -22.11 3.29
CA LYS A 5 2.86 -21.39 4.51
C LYS A 5 1.54 -20.65 4.32
N ILE A 6 0.74 -20.64 5.39
CA ILE A 6 -0.53 -19.90 5.42
C ILE A 6 -0.28 -18.56 6.09
N VAL A 7 -0.48 -17.49 5.32
CA VAL A 7 -0.49 -16.10 5.81
C VAL A 7 -1.95 -15.69 5.98
N ALA A 8 -2.34 -15.35 7.19
CA ALA A 8 -3.71 -14.89 7.47
C ALA A 8 -3.71 -13.44 7.96
N THR A 9 -4.50 -12.60 7.31
CA THR A 9 -4.71 -11.22 7.76
C THR A 9 -5.70 -11.20 8.91
N ILE A 10 -5.30 -10.59 10.01
CA ILE A 10 -6.16 -10.44 11.18
C ILE A 10 -6.94 -9.12 11.07
N GLY A 11 -8.21 -9.20 11.37
CA GLY A 11 -9.14 -8.08 11.40
C GLY A 11 -10.10 -8.21 12.60
N PRO A 12 -11.06 -7.29 12.75
CA PRO A 12 -11.94 -7.24 13.93
C PRO A 12 -12.67 -8.56 14.24
N SER A 13 -13.03 -9.33 13.21
CA SER A 13 -13.72 -10.62 13.37
C SER A 13 -12.80 -11.78 13.79
N SER A 14 -11.49 -11.59 13.76
CA SER A 14 -10.49 -12.65 14.01
C SER A 14 -9.43 -12.28 15.04
N SER A 15 -9.59 -11.15 15.75
CA SER A 15 -8.60 -10.64 16.71
C SER A 15 -8.66 -11.27 18.11
N SER A 16 -9.78 -11.92 18.48
CA SER A 16 -9.88 -12.53 19.79
C SER A 16 -8.93 -13.71 19.94
N LYS A 17 -8.44 -13.93 21.18
CA LYS A 17 -7.47 -15.00 21.45
C LYS A 17 -8.01 -16.39 21.10
N GLU A 18 -9.32 -16.62 21.29
CA GLU A 18 -9.98 -17.89 20.99
C GLU A 18 -9.96 -18.16 19.47
N VAL A 19 -10.35 -17.18 18.65
CA VAL A 19 -10.33 -17.31 17.18
C VAL A 19 -8.91 -17.46 16.67
N LEU A 20 -7.96 -16.68 17.19
CA LEU A 20 -6.55 -16.81 16.85
C LEU A 20 -6.01 -18.18 17.15
N LYS A 21 -6.38 -18.77 18.31
CA LYS A 21 -6.00 -20.14 18.68
C LYS A 21 -6.52 -21.17 17.67
N ASP A 22 -7.78 -21.05 17.27
CA ASP A 22 -8.38 -21.95 16.28
C ASP A 22 -7.67 -21.81 14.91
N MET A 23 -7.33 -20.60 14.47
CA MET A 23 -6.58 -20.33 13.25
C MET A 23 -5.16 -20.94 13.30
N VAL A 24 -4.48 -20.80 14.42
CA VAL A 24 -3.14 -21.38 14.65
C VAL A 24 -3.21 -22.91 14.58
N LEU A 25 -4.17 -23.53 15.26
CA LEU A 25 -4.36 -24.99 15.25
C LEU A 25 -4.81 -25.50 13.88
N ALA A 26 -5.54 -24.69 13.09
CA ALA A 26 -5.89 -24.99 11.71
C ALA A 26 -4.68 -24.88 10.75
N GLY A 27 -3.55 -24.33 11.21
CA GLY A 27 -2.29 -24.31 10.47
C GLY A 27 -1.82 -22.96 9.95
N MET A 28 -2.32 -21.84 10.52
CA MET A 28 -1.77 -20.51 10.26
C MET A 28 -0.29 -20.48 10.65
N ASN A 29 0.55 -19.95 9.75
CA ASN A 29 1.99 -19.84 9.95
C ASN A 29 2.44 -18.39 10.16
N VAL A 30 1.73 -17.44 9.56
CA VAL A 30 2.04 -16.01 9.63
C VAL A 30 0.77 -15.23 9.94
N CYS A 31 0.80 -14.46 11.01
CA CYS A 31 -0.20 -13.48 11.40
C CYS A 31 0.13 -12.15 10.72
N ARG A 32 -0.66 -11.75 9.69
CA ARG A 32 -0.46 -10.48 8.99
C ARG A 32 -1.30 -9.39 9.63
N LEU A 33 -0.64 -8.31 10.04
CA LEU A 33 -1.22 -7.07 10.54
C LEU A 33 -1.18 -6.02 9.43
N ASN A 34 -2.35 -5.57 8.97
CA ASN A 34 -2.45 -4.59 7.88
C ASN A 34 -2.47 -3.18 8.46
N PHE A 35 -1.36 -2.47 8.41
CA PHE A 35 -1.22 -1.10 8.91
C PHE A 35 -1.94 -0.02 8.08
N SER A 36 -2.60 -0.40 6.99
CA SER A 36 -3.56 0.52 6.33
C SER A 36 -4.82 0.77 7.16
N HIS A 37 -5.10 -0.06 8.17
CA HIS A 37 -6.31 -0.05 8.98
C HIS A 37 -6.00 -0.45 10.44
N GLY A 38 -6.91 -0.09 11.35
CA GLY A 38 -6.77 -0.41 12.77
C GLY A 38 -5.94 0.62 13.54
N ALA A 39 -6.06 0.58 14.87
CA ALA A 39 -5.24 1.37 15.78
C ALA A 39 -4.04 0.54 16.27
N TYR A 40 -3.01 1.20 16.78
CA TYR A 40 -1.83 0.51 17.33
C TYR A 40 -2.19 -0.38 18.52
N GLU A 41 -3.18 0.02 19.31
CA GLU A 41 -3.69 -0.76 20.45
C GLU A 41 -4.27 -2.09 19.99
N ASP A 42 -5.04 -2.11 18.90
CA ASP A 42 -5.63 -3.34 18.33
C ASP A 42 -4.51 -4.27 17.83
N HIS A 43 -3.53 -3.72 17.12
CA HIS A 43 -2.37 -4.50 16.64
C HIS A 43 -1.56 -5.07 17.80
N LEU A 44 -1.34 -4.28 18.87
CA LEU A 44 -0.61 -4.69 20.05
C LEU A 44 -1.30 -5.86 20.77
N GLU A 45 -2.63 -5.83 20.87
CA GLU A 45 -3.40 -6.92 21.48
C GLU A 45 -3.23 -8.21 20.69
N VAL A 46 -3.34 -8.16 19.36
CA VAL A 46 -3.11 -9.32 18.48
C VAL A 46 -1.69 -9.85 18.63
N ILE A 47 -0.68 -8.99 18.66
CA ILE A 47 0.73 -9.39 18.85
C ILE A 47 0.90 -10.15 20.17
N LYS A 48 0.36 -9.60 21.27
CA LYS A 48 0.42 -10.24 22.60
C LYS A 48 -0.29 -11.60 22.60
N ASN A 49 -1.46 -11.69 21.98
CA ASN A 49 -2.22 -12.93 21.87
C ASN A 49 -1.46 -14.00 21.09
N ILE A 50 -0.86 -13.67 19.94
CA ILE A 50 -0.06 -14.62 19.14
C ILE A 50 1.16 -15.10 19.91
N ARG A 51 1.87 -14.22 20.63
CA ARG A 51 3.03 -14.61 21.43
C ARG A 51 2.63 -15.53 22.57
N SER A 52 1.56 -15.17 23.28
CA SER A 52 1.01 -16.03 24.34
C SER A 52 0.63 -17.43 23.80
N LEU A 53 0.02 -17.51 22.63
CA LEU A 53 -0.34 -18.77 21.99
C LEU A 53 0.90 -19.57 21.52
N ASN A 54 1.94 -18.91 21.02
CA ASN A 54 3.21 -19.55 20.70
C ASN A 54 3.81 -20.24 21.93
N ASP A 55 3.84 -19.54 23.06
CA ASP A 55 4.35 -20.09 24.32
C ASP A 55 3.46 -21.22 24.84
N GLU A 56 2.14 -21.05 24.85
CA GLU A 56 1.19 -22.04 25.35
C GLU A 56 1.16 -23.35 24.53
N LEU A 57 1.33 -23.24 23.21
CA LEU A 57 1.20 -24.36 22.28
C LEU A 57 2.57 -24.93 21.80
N GLY A 58 3.68 -24.30 22.17
CA GLY A 58 5.02 -24.66 21.69
C GLY A 58 5.15 -24.46 20.18
N LEU A 59 4.56 -23.40 19.62
CA LEU A 59 4.54 -23.09 18.19
C LEU A 59 5.31 -21.80 17.89
N ASN A 60 5.53 -21.54 16.60
CA ASN A 60 6.24 -20.35 16.13
C ASN A 60 5.45 -19.73 14.97
N VAL A 61 4.31 -19.12 15.25
CA VAL A 61 3.57 -18.31 14.29
C VAL A 61 4.28 -16.95 14.20
N ALA A 62 4.76 -16.61 13.01
CA ALA A 62 5.45 -15.35 12.76
C ALA A 62 4.45 -14.18 12.65
N ILE A 63 4.90 -12.98 13.01
CA ILE A 63 4.12 -11.73 12.90
C ILE A 63 4.68 -10.91 11.74
N LEU A 64 3.81 -10.55 10.81
CA LEU A 64 4.12 -9.70 9.66
C LEU A 64 3.40 -8.35 9.80
N ALA A 65 4.17 -7.28 9.95
CA ALA A 65 3.69 -5.91 9.80
C ALA A 65 3.68 -5.52 8.31
N ASP A 66 2.50 -5.33 7.74
CA ASP A 66 2.33 -4.94 6.33
C ASP A 66 2.08 -3.43 6.24
N LEU A 67 3.14 -2.68 5.87
CA LEU A 67 3.11 -1.22 5.76
C LEU A 67 2.25 -0.79 4.57
N GLN A 68 1.54 0.34 4.74
CA GLN A 68 0.62 0.85 3.74
C GLN A 68 1.33 1.25 2.44
N GLY A 69 2.50 1.86 2.54
CA GLY A 69 3.22 2.46 1.42
C GLY A 69 2.53 3.71 0.84
N PRO A 70 3.10 4.28 -0.23
CA PRO A 70 2.58 5.50 -0.87
C PRO A 70 1.31 5.21 -1.68
N LYS A 71 0.19 4.99 -0.98
CA LYS A 71 -1.09 4.69 -1.62
C LYS A 71 -1.75 5.95 -2.16
N ILE A 72 -1.68 6.12 -3.48
CA ILE A 72 -2.31 7.23 -4.17
C ILE A 72 -3.78 6.90 -4.45
N ARG A 73 -4.68 7.83 -4.10
CA ARG A 73 -6.12 7.67 -4.24
C ARG A 73 -6.79 8.94 -4.75
N THR A 74 -7.94 8.78 -5.39
CA THR A 74 -8.88 9.88 -5.64
C THR A 74 -9.48 10.37 -4.32
N GLY A 75 -9.92 11.61 -4.29
CA GLY A 75 -10.70 12.16 -3.19
C GLY A 75 -12.15 11.65 -3.15
N GLU A 76 -12.96 12.33 -2.35
CA GLU A 76 -14.40 12.08 -2.27
C GLU A 76 -15.10 12.55 -3.55
N MET A 77 -16.14 11.79 -3.98
CA MET A 77 -16.98 12.11 -5.11
C MET A 77 -18.38 12.52 -4.63
N GLN A 78 -19.07 13.35 -5.44
CA GLN A 78 -20.47 13.66 -5.22
C GLN A 78 -21.31 12.38 -5.28
N LYS A 79 -22.35 12.29 -4.45
CA LYS A 79 -23.25 11.12 -4.35
C LYS A 79 -22.46 9.83 -4.07
N SER A 80 -22.88 8.71 -4.68
CA SER A 80 -22.19 7.42 -4.62
C SER A 80 -21.03 7.29 -5.61
N GLY A 81 -20.88 8.24 -6.53
CA GLY A 81 -19.90 8.26 -7.62
C GLY A 81 -20.33 9.20 -8.74
N VAL A 82 -19.46 9.36 -9.72
CA VAL A 82 -19.69 10.16 -10.92
C VAL A 82 -19.35 9.36 -12.17
N HIS A 83 -20.07 9.59 -13.25
CA HIS A 83 -19.79 8.93 -14.53
C HIS A 83 -18.85 9.79 -15.39
N LEU A 84 -17.72 9.24 -15.79
CA LEU A 84 -16.79 9.88 -16.70
C LEU A 84 -17.04 9.37 -18.13
N GLU A 85 -17.44 10.27 -19.02
CA GLU A 85 -17.71 9.92 -20.43
C GLU A 85 -16.42 9.91 -21.25
N VAL A 86 -16.33 8.96 -22.19
CA VAL A 86 -15.19 8.86 -23.11
C VAL A 86 -15.07 10.11 -23.97
N ASN A 87 -13.85 10.60 -24.19
CA ASN A 87 -13.47 11.81 -24.90
C ASN A 87 -13.75 13.14 -24.16
N GLU A 88 -14.39 13.11 -23.00
CA GLU A 88 -14.57 14.30 -22.17
C GLU A 88 -13.24 14.77 -21.56
N ILE A 89 -13.20 16.06 -21.24
CA ILE A 89 -12.06 16.70 -20.58
C ILE A 89 -12.37 16.85 -19.08
N VAL A 90 -11.48 16.30 -18.25
CA VAL A 90 -11.57 16.39 -16.80
C VAL A 90 -10.33 17.08 -16.22
N THR A 91 -10.51 17.78 -15.11
CA THR A 91 -9.41 18.35 -14.33
C THR A 91 -9.13 17.47 -13.12
N VAL A 92 -7.91 17.00 -13.02
CA VAL A 92 -7.39 16.33 -11.83
C VAL A 92 -6.60 17.36 -11.04
N GLN A 93 -6.86 17.50 -9.73
CA GLN A 93 -6.16 18.47 -8.91
C GLN A 93 -5.70 17.89 -7.56
N THR A 94 -4.76 18.62 -6.93
CA THR A 94 -4.18 18.22 -5.63
C THR A 94 -4.85 18.87 -4.43
N ASP A 95 -5.58 19.96 -4.64
CA ASP A 95 -6.42 20.55 -3.58
C ASP A 95 -7.63 19.65 -3.35
N ASN A 96 -7.97 19.42 -2.09
CA ASN A 96 -9.09 18.55 -1.74
C ASN A 96 -10.42 19.19 -2.13
N VAL A 97 -11.17 18.51 -3.00
CA VAL A 97 -12.52 18.92 -3.45
C VAL A 97 -13.42 17.70 -3.51
N VAL A 98 -14.71 17.92 -3.29
CA VAL A 98 -15.71 16.91 -3.61
C VAL A 98 -15.84 16.82 -5.13
N GLY A 99 -15.41 15.70 -5.71
CA GLY A 99 -15.30 15.51 -7.14
C GLY A 99 -16.64 15.38 -7.86
N ASN A 100 -16.64 15.80 -9.11
CA ASN A 100 -17.76 15.66 -10.06
C ASN A 100 -17.21 15.20 -11.42
N GLU A 101 -18.07 15.18 -12.45
CA GLU A 101 -17.74 14.73 -13.81
C GLU A 101 -16.65 15.59 -14.48
N LYS A 102 -16.38 16.81 -14.00
CA LYS A 102 -15.42 17.76 -14.60
C LYS A 102 -14.15 17.97 -13.79
N VAL A 103 -14.21 17.75 -12.48
CA VAL A 103 -13.05 17.95 -11.59
C VAL A 103 -13.10 16.99 -10.41
N PHE A 104 -11.95 16.46 -10.05
CA PHE A 104 -11.77 15.67 -8.82
C PHE A 104 -10.33 15.78 -8.31
N SER A 105 -10.15 15.44 -7.03
CA SER A 105 -8.85 15.49 -6.38
C SER A 105 -8.14 14.14 -6.36
N ILE A 106 -6.80 14.21 -6.30
CA ILE A 106 -5.91 13.08 -5.99
C ILE A 106 -5.00 13.51 -4.84
N ASN A 107 -4.77 12.60 -3.88
CA ASN A 107 -3.99 12.86 -2.66
C ASN A 107 -2.46 12.89 -2.86
N TYR A 108 -1.98 13.11 -4.08
CA TYR A 108 -0.56 13.21 -4.40
C TYR A 108 -0.18 14.63 -4.84
N LEU A 109 0.38 15.42 -3.91
CA LEU A 109 0.64 16.85 -4.11
C LEU A 109 1.67 17.17 -5.19
N ARG A 110 2.59 16.26 -5.48
CA ARG A 110 3.63 16.45 -6.52
C ARG A 110 3.20 15.98 -7.90
N LEU A 111 2.04 15.36 -8.02
CA LEU A 111 1.54 14.81 -9.28
C LEU A 111 1.65 15.79 -10.47
N PRO A 112 1.26 17.08 -10.35
CA PRO A 112 1.37 18.02 -11.46
C PRO A 112 2.80 18.31 -11.94
N LYS A 113 3.80 18.02 -11.10
CA LYS A 113 5.23 18.18 -11.44
C LYS A 113 5.81 16.90 -12.05
N ASP A 114 5.26 15.75 -11.69
CA ASP A 114 5.80 14.45 -12.09
C ASP A 114 5.24 13.97 -13.42
N VAL A 115 3.99 14.33 -13.75
CA VAL A 115 3.34 13.91 -15.00
C VAL A 115 3.72 14.76 -16.20
N ASN A 116 3.78 14.13 -17.37
CA ASN A 116 4.01 14.76 -18.65
C ASN A 116 2.82 14.56 -19.59
N LYS A 117 2.71 15.42 -20.63
CA LYS A 117 1.69 15.29 -21.68
C LYS A 117 1.81 13.92 -22.37
N GLY A 118 0.67 13.26 -22.57
CA GLY A 118 0.55 11.95 -23.21
C GLY A 118 0.69 10.76 -22.25
N GLU A 119 1.07 10.99 -20.99
CA GLU A 119 1.12 9.92 -19.99
C GLU A 119 -0.29 9.53 -19.51
N LEU A 120 -0.40 8.30 -19.00
CA LEU A 120 -1.67 7.72 -18.58
C LEU A 120 -1.85 7.77 -17.07
N ILE A 121 -3.08 8.01 -16.65
CA ILE A 121 -3.55 7.90 -15.27
C ILE A 121 -4.63 6.82 -15.25
N LEU A 122 -4.39 5.73 -14.52
CA LEU A 122 -5.33 4.63 -14.34
C LEU A 122 -6.04 4.79 -13.01
N LEU A 123 -7.37 4.64 -13.01
CA LEU A 123 -8.22 4.75 -11.83
C LEU A 123 -8.97 3.43 -11.61
N ASP A 124 -9.26 3.11 -10.34
CA ASP A 124 -10.00 1.91 -9.91
C ASP A 124 -9.45 0.64 -10.57
N ASP A 125 -8.16 0.34 -10.33
CA ASP A 125 -7.44 -0.83 -10.87
C ASP A 125 -7.45 -0.92 -12.41
N GLY A 126 -7.48 0.25 -13.07
CA GLY A 126 -7.44 0.35 -14.54
C GLY A 126 -8.80 0.24 -15.21
N LYS A 127 -9.91 0.24 -14.47
CA LYS A 127 -11.26 0.28 -15.04
C LYS A 127 -11.52 1.58 -15.79
N LEU A 128 -10.91 2.69 -15.35
CA LEU A 128 -10.95 3.97 -16.04
C LEU A 128 -9.53 4.40 -16.41
N MET A 129 -9.41 5.09 -17.53
CA MET A 129 -8.13 5.56 -18.05
C MET A 129 -8.24 6.99 -18.54
N LEU A 130 -7.32 7.82 -18.07
CA LEU A 130 -7.16 9.21 -18.52
C LEU A 130 -5.82 9.39 -19.21
N GLU A 131 -5.76 10.27 -20.19
CA GLU A 131 -4.52 10.75 -20.81
C GLU A 131 -4.26 12.20 -20.41
N VAL A 132 -3.06 12.51 -19.97
CA VAL A 132 -2.64 13.88 -19.62
C VAL A 132 -2.53 14.73 -20.88
N ILE A 133 -3.32 15.81 -20.97
CA ILE A 133 -3.23 16.80 -22.06
C ILE A 133 -2.22 17.89 -21.70
N LYS A 134 -2.32 18.41 -20.48
CA LYS A 134 -1.41 19.43 -19.95
C LYS A 134 -1.42 19.44 -18.43
N THR A 135 -0.35 19.97 -17.85
CA THR A 135 -0.23 20.26 -16.43
C THR A 135 0.17 21.72 -16.23
N ASP A 136 -0.24 22.32 -15.11
CA ASP A 136 0.25 23.65 -14.70
C ASP A 136 1.55 23.55 -13.88
N GLY A 137 2.01 22.34 -13.60
CA GLY A 137 3.20 22.06 -12.78
C GLY A 137 3.06 22.44 -11.31
N LYS A 138 1.85 22.79 -10.86
CA LYS A 138 1.58 23.26 -9.49
C LYS A 138 0.49 22.46 -8.79
N LYS A 139 -0.74 22.51 -9.31
CA LYS A 139 -1.92 21.96 -8.65
C LYS A 139 -2.88 21.21 -9.57
N GLN A 140 -2.88 21.49 -10.87
CA GLN A 140 -3.90 21.01 -11.79
C GLN A 140 -3.32 20.32 -13.01
N ILE A 141 -4.01 19.28 -13.44
CA ILE A 141 -3.73 18.49 -14.63
C ILE A 141 -5.02 18.41 -15.43
N THR A 142 -4.96 18.78 -16.70
CA THR A 142 -6.06 18.58 -17.63
C THR A 142 -5.88 17.25 -18.32
N CYS A 143 -6.87 16.39 -18.22
CA CYS A 143 -6.84 15.05 -18.80
C CYS A 143 -8.01 14.85 -19.76
N LYS A 144 -7.83 13.94 -20.73
CA LYS A 144 -8.87 13.40 -21.58
C LYS A 144 -9.24 12.01 -21.08
N VAL A 145 -10.53 11.71 -21.01
CA VAL A 145 -11.02 10.37 -20.68
C VAL A 145 -10.84 9.45 -21.89
N ILE A 146 -9.98 8.44 -21.78
CA ILE A 146 -9.74 7.42 -22.79
C ILE A 146 -10.66 6.22 -22.58
N GLN A 147 -10.80 5.79 -21.34
CA GLN A 147 -11.75 4.75 -20.93
C GLN A 147 -12.60 5.31 -19.79
N GLY A 148 -13.89 5.46 -20.06
CA GLY A 148 -14.89 6.01 -19.14
C GLY A 148 -15.53 4.97 -18.24
N GLY A 149 -16.42 5.42 -17.36
CA GLY A 149 -17.17 4.59 -16.44
C GLY A 149 -17.46 5.29 -15.11
N GLU A 150 -17.96 4.53 -14.14
CA GLU A 150 -18.29 5.02 -12.80
C GLU A 150 -17.04 5.15 -11.94
N LEU A 151 -16.79 6.38 -11.44
CA LEU A 151 -15.73 6.69 -10.49
C LEU A 151 -16.33 6.99 -9.12
N SER A 152 -16.16 6.10 -8.17
CA SER A 152 -16.53 6.30 -6.77
C SER A 152 -15.39 6.89 -5.94
N SER A 153 -15.68 7.30 -4.70
CA SER A 153 -14.72 7.92 -3.78
C SER A 153 -13.55 6.99 -3.43
N ASN A 154 -12.39 7.60 -3.15
CA ASN A 154 -11.20 6.94 -2.58
C ASN A 154 -10.64 5.77 -3.41
N LYS A 155 -10.80 5.81 -4.74
CA LYS A 155 -10.29 4.79 -5.64
C LYS A 155 -8.79 4.87 -5.85
N GLY A 156 -8.13 3.71 -5.98
CA GLY A 156 -6.71 3.61 -6.28
C GLY A 156 -6.35 4.31 -7.59
N VAL A 157 -5.17 4.93 -7.62
CA VAL A 157 -4.63 5.60 -8.80
C VAL A 157 -3.25 5.04 -9.12
N ASN A 158 -3.05 4.67 -10.39
CA ASN A 158 -1.78 4.20 -10.92
C ASN A 158 -1.31 5.05 -12.10
N PHE A 159 0.01 5.14 -12.24
CA PHE A 159 0.70 5.95 -13.26
C PHE A 159 1.71 5.06 -13.98
N PRO A 160 1.30 4.29 -15.00
CA PRO A 160 2.17 3.27 -15.62
C PRO A 160 3.39 3.85 -16.35
N ASN A 161 3.32 5.11 -16.78
CA ASN A 161 4.36 5.75 -17.58
C ASN A 161 5.06 6.91 -16.84
N THR A 162 4.66 7.22 -15.61
CA THR A 162 5.17 8.36 -14.85
C THR A 162 6.10 7.92 -13.74
N LYS A 163 7.30 8.46 -13.69
CA LYS A 163 8.22 8.26 -12.56
C LYS A 163 7.77 9.10 -11.37
N ILE A 164 7.14 8.45 -10.41
CA ILE A 164 6.63 9.08 -9.19
C ILE A 164 7.80 9.41 -8.24
N SER A 165 7.89 10.67 -7.80
CA SER A 165 8.94 11.15 -6.90
C SER A 165 8.60 11.01 -5.40
N MET A 166 7.50 10.30 -5.07
CA MET A 166 7.11 10.00 -3.70
C MET A 166 8.09 8.99 -3.06
N PRO A 167 8.52 9.20 -1.80
CA PRO A 167 9.33 8.21 -1.10
C PRO A 167 8.58 6.88 -0.94
N SER A 168 9.30 5.78 -0.84
CA SER A 168 8.75 4.44 -0.64
C SER A 168 8.09 4.26 0.74
N LEU A 169 8.61 4.98 1.75
CA LEU A 169 8.02 5.08 3.08
C LEU A 169 7.42 6.46 3.26
N THR A 170 6.13 6.52 3.55
CA THR A 170 5.43 7.76 3.93
C THR A 170 5.73 8.12 5.39
N GLU A 171 5.33 9.32 5.84
CA GLU A 171 5.44 9.69 7.27
C GLU A 171 4.67 8.72 8.17
N LYS A 172 3.53 8.22 7.69
CA LYS A 172 2.78 7.18 8.39
C LYS A 172 3.56 5.88 8.46
N ASP A 173 4.14 5.43 7.35
CA ASP A 173 4.94 4.20 7.32
C ASP A 173 6.16 4.27 8.25
N GLU A 174 6.76 5.44 8.44
CA GLU A 174 7.85 5.65 9.42
C GLU A 174 7.36 5.43 10.87
N GLN A 175 6.15 5.90 11.19
CA GLN A 175 5.55 5.67 12.50
C GLN A 175 5.17 4.19 12.68
N ASP A 176 4.55 3.59 11.67
CA ASP A 176 4.18 2.18 11.65
C ASP A 176 5.43 1.27 11.77
N LEU A 177 6.51 1.62 11.08
CA LEU A 177 7.80 0.93 11.15
C LEU A 177 8.39 1.01 12.56
N SER A 178 8.37 2.19 13.18
CA SER A 178 8.86 2.38 14.55
C SER A 178 8.09 1.51 15.52
N PHE A 179 6.75 1.50 15.44
CA PHE A 179 5.90 0.62 16.25
C PHE A 179 6.21 -0.87 16.01
N ALA A 180 6.33 -1.29 14.75
CA ALA A 180 6.63 -2.68 14.39
C ALA A 180 7.99 -3.12 14.97
N ILE A 181 9.00 -2.25 14.93
CA ILE A 181 10.33 -2.48 15.50
C ILE A 181 10.25 -2.59 17.03
N GLU A 182 9.56 -1.67 17.70
CA GLU A 182 9.36 -1.69 19.16
C GLU A 182 8.65 -2.96 19.62
N GLN A 183 7.74 -3.47 18.80
CA GLN A 183 7.05 -4.72 19.09
C GLN A 183 7.80 -5.96 18.61
N ASP A 184 9.05 -5.84 18.12
CA ASP A 184 9.93 -6.95 17.70
C ASP A 184 9.22 -7.93 16.74
N VAL A 185 8.51 -7.43 15.71
CA VAL A 185 7.84 -8.27 14.72
C VAL A 185 8.87 -9.04 13.88
N ASP A 186 8.48 -10.20 13.34
CA ASP A 186 9.39 -11.06 12.59
C ASP A 186 9.61 -10.58 11.17
N TRP A 187 8.58 -10.00 10.56
CA TRP A 187 8.58 -9.58 9.17
C TRP A 187 7.97 -8.20 9.00
N ILE A 188 8.52 -7.43 8.05
CA ILE A 188 7.98 -6.13 7.61
C ILE A 188 7.79 -6.19 6.10
N GLY A 189 6.54 -6.02 5.65
CA GLY A 189 6.18 -5.93 4.24
C GLY A 189 6.17 -4.48 3.78
N LEU A 190 6.89 -4.17 2.70
CA LEU A 190 6.87 -2.85 2.05
C LEU A 190 5.97 -2.88 0.83
N SER A 191 4.90 -2.09 0.83
CA SER A 191 3.97 -1.96 -0.30
C SER A 191 4.53 -1.03 -1.39
N PHE A 192 4.12 -1.30 -2.63
CA PHE A 192 4.46 -0.49 -3.79
C PHE A 192 5.97 -0.33 -4.03
N VAL A 193 6.74 -1.38 -3.80
CA VAL A 193 8.18 -1.43 -4.12
C VAL A 193 8.41 -1.17 -5.60
N ARG A 194 9.39 -0.31 -5.93
CA ARG A 194 9.74 0.08 -7.29
C ARG A 194 11.16 -0.28 -7.68
N SER A 195 12.05 -0.42 -6.68
CA SER A 195 13.46 -0.70 -6.91
C SER A 195 14.10 -1.37 -5.70
N ALA A 196 15.29 -1.98 -5.92
CA ALA A 196 16.13 -2.50 -4.85
C ALA A 196 16.48 -1.45 -3.79
N ARG A 197 16.58 -0.18 -4.20
CA ARG A 197 16.88 0.93 -3.27
C ARG A 197 15.82 1.07 -2.16
N ASP A 198 14.56 0.83 -2.48
CA ASP A 198 13.47 0.89 -1.50
C ASP A 198 13.70 -0.17 -0.39
N MET A 199 14.15 -1.37 -0.77
CA MET A 199 14.44 -2.46 0.17
C MET A 199 15.70 -2.20 1.01
N ILE A 200 16.74 -1.66 0.37
CA ILE A 200 17.98 -1.26 1.06
C ILE A 200 17.70 -0.20 2.12
N ASP A 201 16.91 0.82 1.77
CA ASP A 201 16.55 1.91 2.69
C ASP A 201 15.73 1.39 3.88
N LEU A 202 14.78 0.47 3.65
CA LEU A 202 14.02 -0.18 4.73
C LEU A 202 14.94 -1.02 5.63
N LYS A 203 15.79 -1.89 5.06
CA LYS A 203 16.75 -2.71 5.83
C LYS A 203 17.70 -1.84 6.66
N HIS A 204 18.17 -0.73 6.09
CA HIS A 204 19.02 0.21 6.81
C HIS A 204 18.32 0.82 8.03
N LYS A 205 17.04 1.20 7.91
CA LYS A 205 16.25 1.72 9.04
C LYS A 205 16.08 0.66 10.14
N ILE A 206 15.72 -0.57 9.77
CA ILE A 206 15.57 -1.69 10.71
C ILE A 206 16.89 -1.95 11.44
N SER A 207 17.99 -2.07 10.70
CA SER A 207 19.31 -2.36 11.29
C SER A 207 19.84 -1.20 12.14
N SER A 208 19.60 0.06 11.75
CA SER A 208 19.98 1.24 12.53
C SER A 208 19.24 1.33 13.86
N ALA A 209 18.04 0.79 13.96
CA ALA A 209 17.28 0.65 15.20
C ALA A 209 17.69 -0.60 16.04
N GLY A 210 18.68 -1.39 15.57
CA GLY A 210 19.13 -2.61 16.23
C GLY A 210 18.17 -3.79 16.11
N ALA A 211 17.13 -3.70 15.26
CA ALA A 211 16.15 -4.75 15.04
C ALA A 211 16.62 -5.79 14.01
N LYS A 212 15.94 -6.96 14.00
CA LYS A 212 16.30 -8.12 13.16
C LYS A 212 15.16 -8.56 12.25
N ALA A 213 14.07 -7.77 12.15
CA ALA A 213 12.94 -8.09 11.30
C ALA A 213 13.40 -8.29 9.85
N LYS A 214 12.87 -9.32 9.20
CA LYS A 214 13.09 -9.60 7.78
C LYS A 214 12.16 -8.77 6.92
N VAL A 215 12.52 -8.56 5.65
CA VAL A 215 11.76 -7.69 4.75
C VAL A 215 11.14 -8.46 3.60
N ILE A 216 9.87 -8.12 3.29
CA ILE A 216 9.14 -8.65 2.14
C ILE A 216 8.87 -7.49 1.18
N ALA A 217 9.27 -7.65 -0.09
CA ALA A 217 8.92 -6.73 -1.15
C ALA A 217 7.56 -7.08 -1.73
N LYS A 218 6.60 -6.14 -1.72
CA LYS A 218 5.32 -6.31 -2.39
C LYS A 218 5.40 -5.71 -3.79
N ILE A 219 5.32 -6.58 -4.79
CA ILE A 219 5.42 -6.21 -6.20
C ILE A 219 4.04 -5.87 -6.73
N GLU A 220 3.72 -4.58 -6.72
CA GLU A 220 2.41 -4.02 -7.06
C GLU A 220 2.51 -2.94 -8.14
N LYS A 221 3.72 -2.70 -8.66
CA LYS A 221 4.01 -1.66 -9.66
C LYS A 221 4.72 -2.25 -10.87
N PRO A 222 4.33 -1.84 -12.11
CA PRO A 222 4.99 -2.33 -13.34
C PRO A 222 6.49 -2.06 -13.36
N GLU A 223 6.93 -0.89 -12.90
CA GLU A 223 8.35 -0.52 -12.86
C GLU A 223 9.21 -1.47 -12.00
N ALA A 224 8.63 -2.13 -11.02
CA ALA A 224 9.34 -3.14 -10.22
C ALA A 224 9.74 -4.37 -11.04
N LEU A 225 9.00 -4.69 -12.10
CA LEU A 225 9.30 -5.83 -12.98
C LEU A 225 10.56 -5.59 -13.81
N GLU A 226 10.88 -4.32 -14.12
CA GLU A 226 12.08 -3.96 -14.89
C GLU A 226 13.37 -4.22 -14.13
N CYS A 227 13.31 -4.26 -12.78
CA CYS A 227 14.45 -4.51 -11.90
C CYS A 227 14.16 -5.60 -10.84
N ILE A 228 13.32 -6.56 -11.21
CA ILE A 228 12.83 -7.59 -10.27
C ILE A 228 13.96 -8.41 -9.64
N ASP A 229 15.01 -8.78 -10.39
CA ASP A 229 16.14 -9.56 -9.90
C ASP A 229 16.91 -8.79 -8.80
N ASP A 230 17.09 -7.47 -8.98
CA ASP A 230 17.74 -6.63 -7.98
C ASP A 230 16.89 -6.50 -6.71
N ILE A 231 15.56 -6.40 -6.86
CA ILE A 231 14.63 -6.38 -5.73
C ILE A 231 14.66 -7.71 -4.97
N ILE A 232 14.68 -8.85 -5.69
CA ILE A 232 14.78 -10.19 -5.09
C ILE A 232 16.06 -10.31 -4.26
N ASN A 233 17.20 -9.91 -4.82
CA ASN A 233 18.49 -10.00 -4.16
C ASN A 233 18.55 -9.17 -2.86
N GLU A 234 17.83 -8.07 -2.80
CA GLU A 234 17.78 -7.20 -1.64
C GLU A 234 16.62 -7.50 -0.68
N SER A 235 15.79 -8.49 -0.96
CA SER A 235 14.65 -8.88 -0.12
C SER A 235 14.89 -10.22 0.59
N ASP A 236 14.22 -10.44 1.72
CA ASP A 236 14.19 -11.75 2.39
C ASP A 236 13.00 -12.59 1.90
N GLY A 237 12.06 -11.96 1.20
CA GLY A 237 10.88 -12.57 0.58
C GLY A 237 10.18 -11.61 -0.37
N ILE A 238 9.28 -12.12 -1.22
CA ILE A 238 8.42 -11.41 -2.16
C ILE A 238 6.97 -11.87 -1.96
#